data_beba4a4167dbbe3e0cb9b752f95a5009
#
_entry.id   beba4a4167dbbe3e0cb9b752f95a5009
#
_cell.length_a   1.000
_cell.length_b   1.000
_cell.length_c   1.000
_cell.angle_alpha   90.00
_cell.angle_beta   90.00
_cell.angle_gamma   90.00
#
_symmetry.space_group_name_H-M   'P 1'
#
loop_
_entity.id
_entity.type
_entity.pdbx_description
1 polymer ?
#
loop_
_entity_poly.entity_id
_entity_poly.type
_entity_poly.pdbx_seq_one_letter_code
_entity_poly.pdbx_strand_id
1 'polypeptide(L)'
;MTRTGTAGLHDRISRVFAAQQARALVLRRSTATERIDRLRRLLAAVERHIPAMRATGAADFCRPEAEVDLTEVLPVVSEIRHTIRHLRRWMRPKRVRPTLALFGTSARIQYEPRGVCLIVVPWNYPFNVAFGPLVSALAAGNTAVIKPSEQAPAMSTLIREIVEETFDESEVAVFEGGADVATALQALPFDHVFFTGSPAVGKLVMAAAARHLSSITLELGGKSPTIVDASANPRTAARNIMWGTFTNGGQTCIAPDYLLVQEGVYDRFMAEAVRWIEAAYGTTPEAQRTSPDYCRIVSRRHYDRIVALLDDALARGARIGYGGQRSPDDRYISPTLLADVSLDSLIMREEVFGPVVPVLSYRRLDDAIAIINARPKPLALYLYSADRKTIARVLAETSAGDTVINHNLLHYLHLNLPFGGVNNSGIGKSHGFYGFEAFSHQRSVLRERFSVVHWLYPPYTGRVRRLINLTRRWAT
;
A
#
# COMPACT_ATOMS: atom_id res chain seq x y z
N MET A 1 -4.93 1.91 31.28
CA MET A 1 -5.51 3.29 31.33
C MET A 1 -6.65 3.31 32.35
N THR A 2 -6.68 4.29 33.25
CA THR A 2 -7.79 4.47 34.22
C THR A 2 -9.05 4.94 33.51
N ARG A 3 -10.25 4.63 34.03
CA ARG A 3 -11.56 5.06 33.46
C ARG A 3 -11.66 6.56 33.14
N THR A 4 -10.99 7.40 33.92
CA THR A 4 -10.88 8.86 33.67
C THR A 4 -10.04 9.23 32.45
N GLY A 5 -8.98 8.47 32.12
CA GLY A 5 -8.17 8.69 30.93
C GLY A 5 -8.89 8.32 29.62
N THR A 6 -9.75 7.31 29.67
CA THR A 6 -10.52 6.84 28.50
C THR A 6 -11.64 7.83 28.13
N ALA A 7 -12.33 8.40 29.14
CA ALA A 7 -13.37 9.42 28.91
C ALA A 7 -12.78 10.67 28.25
N GLY A 8 -11.67 11.21 28.75
CA GLY A 8 -11.02 12.39 28.19
C GLY A 8 -10.52 12.18 26.74
N LEU A 9 -10.09 10.94 26.39
CA LEU A 9 -9.71 10.61 25.01
C LEU A 9 -10.91 10.65 24.05
N HIS A 10 -12.04 10.04 24.43
CA HIS A 10 -13.27 10.04 23.61
C HIS A 10 -13.77 11.47 23.41
N ASP A 11 -13.75 12.30 24.45
CA ASP A 11 -14.14 13.72 24.36
C ASP A 11 -13.21 14.49 23.39
N ARG A 12 -11.89 14.26 23.45
CA ARG A 12 -10.93 14.86 22.51
C ARG A 12 -11.19 14.41 21.08
N ILE A 13 -11.39 13.11 20.86
CA ILE A 13 -11.68 12.54 19.53
C ILE A 13 -12.95 13.19 18.95
N SER A 14 -14.03 13.28 19.73
CA SER A 14 -15.30 13.86 19.29
C SER A 14 -15.17 15.37 18.98
N ARG A 15 -14.47 16.12 19.82
CA ARG A 15 -14.23 17.55 19.63
C ARG A 15 -13.42 17.82 18.36
N VAL A 16 -12.31 17.08 18.16
CA VAL A 16 -11.47 17.22 16.97
C VAL A 16 -12.24 16.84 15.71
N PHE A 17 -13.00 15.75 15.75
CA PHE A 17 -13.82 15.34 14.61
C PHE A 17 -14.85 16.41 14.22
N ALA A 18 -15.56 17.00 15.19
CA ALA A 18 -16.49 18.10 14.93
C ALA A 18 -15.80 19.36 14.35
N ALA A 19 -14.61 19.71 14.86
CA ALA A 19 -13.82 20.81 14.33
C ALA A 19 -13.38 20.53 12.88
N GLN A 20 -12.97 19.29 12.58
CA GLN A 20 -12.59 18.86 11.22
C GLN A 20 -13.78 18.85 10.25
N GLN A 21 -14.98 18.50 10.70
CA GLN A 21 -16.20 18.61 9.86
C GLN A 21 -16.46 20.06 9.44
N ALA A 22 -16.36 21.00 10.39
CA ALA A 22 -16.51 22.43 10.10
C ALA A 22 -15.41 22.92 9.15
N ARG A 23 -14.17 22.53 9.40
CA ARG A 23 -13.02 22.91 8.57
C ARG A 23 -13.09 22.33 7.16
N ALA A 24 -13.55 21.08 6.99
CA ALA A 24 -13.72 20.43 5.69
C ALA A 24 -14.65 21.23 4.75
N LEU A 25 -15.70 21.85 5.27
CA LEU A 25 -16.58 22.73 4.49
C LEU A 25 -15.85 23.97 3.94
N VAL A 26 -14.90 24.51 4.70
CA VAL A 26 -14.05 25.62 4.25
C VAL A 26 -13.06 25.14 3.20
N LEU A 27 -12.35 24.03 3.47
CA LEU A 27 -11.33 23.46 2.57
C LEU A 27 -11.91 22.95 1.24
N ARG A 28 -13.18 22.61 1.20
CA ARG A 28 -13.90 22.25 -0.04
C ARG A 28 -13.80 23.34 -1.11
N ARG A 29 -13.68 24.60 -0.71
CA ARG A 29 -13.55 25.76 -1.62
C ARG A 29 -12.10 26.14 -1.90
N SER A 30 -11.14 25.42 -1.31
CA SER A 30 -9.72 25.77 -1.45
C SER A 30 -9.25 25.66 -2.89
N THR A 31 -8.45 26.62 -3.30
CA THR A 31 -7.81 26.67 -4.61
C THR A 31 -6.61 25.72 -4.69
N ALA A 32 -6.16 25.45 -5.91
CA ALA A 32 -4.94 24.65 -6.11
C ALA A 32 -3.71 25.30 -5.45
N THR A 33 -3.64 26.64 -5.39
CA THR A 33 -2.54 27.36 -4.74
C THR A 33 -2.52 27.10 -3.25
N GLU A 34 -3.64 27.26 -2.57
CA GLU A 34 -3.75 27.01 -1.12
C GLU A 34 -3.43 25.55 -0.76
N ARG A 35 -3.86 24.57 -1.58
CA ARG A 35 -3.51 23.16 -1.36
C ARG A 35 -2.03 22.89 -1.59
N ILE A 36 -1.43 23.50 -2.62
CA ILE A 36 0.02 23.41 -2.87
C ILE A 36 0.81 24.03 -1.70
N ASP A 37 0.36 25.12 -1.13
CA ASP A 37 1.06 25.76 -0.01
C ASP A 37 1.00 24.90 1.27
N ARG A 38 -0.11 24.17 1.50
CA ARG A 38 -0.21 23.15 2.57
C ARG A 38 0.81 22.01 2.33
N LEU A 39 0.92 21.52 1.09
CA LEU A 39 1.89 20.49 0.74
C LEU A 39 3.34 20.96 0.86
N ARG A 40 3.63 22.24 0.55
CA ARG A 40 4.97 22.83 0.73
C ARG A 40 5.35 22.95 2.20
N ARG A 41 4.40 23.31 3.08
CA ARG A 41 4.63 23.30 4.54
C ARG A 41 4.98 21.90 5.04
N LEU A 42 4.22 20.88 4.60
CA LEU A 42 4.52 19.49 4.95
C LEU A 42 5.88 19.06 4.42
N LEU A 43 6.24 19.40 3.17
CA LEU A 43 7.55 19.10 2.60
C LEU A 43 8.68 19.69 3.44
N ALA A 44 8.57 20.97 3.78
CA ALA A 44 9.59 21.64 4.58
C ALA A 44 9.72 21.04 6.00
N ALA A 45 8.61 20.63 6.62
CA ALA A 45 8.64 19.94 7.91
C ALA A 45 9.30 18.57 7.80
N VAL A 46 8.93 17.74 6.81
CA VAL A 46 9.55 16.43 6.56
C VAL A 46 11.05 16.58 6.34
N GLU A 47 11.48 17.52 5.48
CA GLU A 47 12.91 17.73 5.18
C GLU A 47 13.70 18.17 6.42
N ARG A 48 13.14 18.98 7.32
CA ARG A 48 13.79 19.33 8.61
C ARG A 48 13.96 18.15 9.54
N HIS A 49 13.02 17.20 9.53
CA HIS A 49 12.99 16.08 10.45
C HIS A 49 13.70 14.81 9.92
N ILE A 50 14.37 14.85 8.75
CA ILE A 50 15.10 13.69 8.21
C ILE A 50 16.08 13.09 9.23
N PRO A 51 16.91 13.86 9.96
CA PRO A 51 17.79 13.28 10.96
C PRO A 51 17.03 12.56 12.08
N ALA A 52 15.89 13.12 12.53
CA ALA A 52 15.04 12.47 13.55
C ALA A 52 14.35 11.22 13.00
N MET A 53 13.93 11.20 11.72
CA MET A 53 13.37 10.01 11.07
C MET A 53 14.39 8.85 11.04
N ARG A 54 15.66 9.13 10.75
CA ARG A 54 16.74 8.13 10.84
C ARG A 54 16.92 7.60 12.25
N ALA A 55 17.00 8.50 13.24
CA ALA A 55 17.17 8.13 14.65
C ALA A 55 16.01 7.27 15.17
N THR A 56 14.76 7.60 14.84
CA THR A 56 13.58 6.82 15.24
C THR A 56 13.52 5.47 14.53
N GLY A 57 13.95 5.37 13.27
CA GLY A 57 14.08 4.10 12.54
C GLY A 57 15.12 3.16 13.20
N ALA A 58 16.24 3.73 13.65
CA ALA A 58 17.24 2.99 14.43
C ALA A 58 16.68 2.53 15.78
N ALA A 59 15.94 3.38 16.49
CA ALA A 59 15.37 3.08 17.81
C ALA A 59 14.33 1.95 17.76
N ASP A 60 13.38 1.99 16.83
CA ASP A 60 12.29 1.02 16.75
C ASP A 60 12.73 -0.33 16.12
N PHE A 61 13.64 -0.30 15.12
CA PHE A 61 13.95 -1.46 14.27
C PHE A 61 15.44 -1.78 14.16
N CYS A 62 16.37 -0.98 14.72
CA CYS A 62 17.78 -0.98 14.32
C CYS A 62 17.94 -0.82 12.80
N ARG A 63 17.08 -0.02 12.17
CA ARG A 63 17.08 0.15 10.70
C ARG A 63 18.23 1.06 10.28
N PRO A 64 19.01 0.67 9.23
CA PRO A 64 20.07 1.50 8.68
C PRO A 64 19.54 2.86 8.20
N GLU A 65 20.31 3.93 8.40
CA GLU A 65 19.91 5.28 7.95
C GLU A 65 19.61 5.34 6.44
N ALA A 66 20.48 4.68 5.63
CA ALA A 66 20.30 4.60 4.19
C ALA A 66 18.98 3.89 3.80
N GLU A 67 18.58 2.89 4.58
CA GLU A 67 17.32 2.19 4.35
C GLU A 67 16.12 3.07 4.75
N VAL A 68 16.21 3.84 5.84
CA VAL A 68 15.20 4.85 6.19
C VAL A 68 15.07 5.88 5.06
N ASP A 69 16.19 6.38 4.56
CA ASP A 69 16.17 7.35 3.45
C ASP A 69 15.50 6.78 2.20
N LEU A 70 15.85 5.55 1.83
CA LEU A 70 15.34 4.90 0.61
C LEU A 70 13.85 4.55 0.71
N THR A 71 13.38 4.11 1.89
CA THR A 71 12.05 3.49 2.04
C THR A 71 11.01 4.39 2.70
N GLU A 72 11.44 5.41 3.44
CA GLU A 72 10.57 6.34 4.17
C GLU A 72 10.67 7.77 3.60
N VAL A 73 11.89 8.33 3.56
CA VAL A 73 12.10 9.72 3.17
C VAL A 73 11.87 9.94 1.67
N LEU A 74 12.56 9.15 0.84
CA LEU A 74 12.51 9.31 -0.62
C LEU A 74 11.09 9.15 -1.18
N PRO A 75 10.30 8.14 -0.79
CA PRO A 75 8.92 8.01 -1.26
C PRO A 75 8.05 9.21 -0.88
N VAL A 76 8.11 9.66 0.38
CA VAL A 76 7.31 10.80 0.89
C VAL A 76 7.66 12.09 0.16
N VAL A 77 8.95 12.43 0.07
CA VAL A 77 9.42 13.65 -0.60
C VAL A 77 9.04 13.62 -2.09
N SER A 78 9.19 12.44 -2.73
CA SER A 78 8.83 12.25 -4.14
C SER A 78 7.33 12.41 -4.37
N GLU A 79 6.48 11.82 -3.52
CA GLU A 79 5.02 11.94 -3.57
C GLU A 79 4.56 13.40 -3.41
N ILE A 80 5.11 14.12 -2.43
CA ILE A 80 4.78 15.54 -2.21
C ILE A 80 5.17 16.38 -3.43
N ARG A 81 6.41 16.25 -3.91
CA ARG A 81 6.92 17.02 -5.06
C ARG A 81 6.17 16.70 -6.35
N HIS A 82 5.85 15.42 -6.57
CA HIS A 82 5.04 14.99 -7.72
C HIS A 82 3.65 15.60 -7.66
N THR A 83 2.99 15.53 -6.51
CA THR A 83 1.66 16.10 -6.30
C THR A 83 1.65 17.62 -6.50
N ILE A 84 2.58 18.37 -5.91
CA ILE A 84 2.71 19.82 -6.11
C ILE A 84 2.79 20.17 -7.61
N ARG A 85 3.60 19.42 -8.37
CA ARG A 85 3.80 19.64 -9.81
C ARG A 85 2.53 19.41 -10.62
N HIS A 86 1.70 18.44 -10.24
CA HIS A 86 0.57 17.99 -11.06
C HIS A 86 -0.80 18.45 -10.57
N LEU A 87 -0.93 18.91 -9.32
CA LEU A 87 -2.22 19.16 -8.66
C LEU A 87 -3.11 20.14 -9.44
N ARG A 88 -2.53 21.21 -10.01
CA ARG A 88 -3.30 22.16 -10.83
C ARG A 88 -4.00 21.50 -12.02
N ARG A 89 -3.39 20.47 -12.60
CA ARG A 89 -3.97 19.70 -13.69
C ARG A 89 -5.02 18.72 -13.18
N TRP A 90 -4.76 18.04 -12.06
CA TRP A 90 -5.69 17.07 -11.48
C TRP A 90 -7.01 17.71 -11.03
N MET A 91 -6.97 18.91 -10.49
CA MET A 91 -8.14 19.64 -10.04
C MET A 91 -9.00 20.20 -11.19
N ARG A 92 -8.49 20.22 -12.43
CA ARG A 92 -9.28 20.69 -13.58
C ARG A 92 -10.40 19.73 -13.88
N PRO A 93 -11.65 20.23 -14.08
CA PRO A 93 -12.74 19.37 -14.51
C PRO A 93 -12.42 18.66 -15.83
N LYS A 94 -12.57 17.33 -15.85
CA LYS A 94 -12.36 16.50 -17.05
C LYS A 94 -13.59 16.59 -17.94
N ARG A 95 -13.46 17.21 -19.11
CA ARG A 95 -14.54 17.27 -20.11
C ARG A 95 -14.80 15.88 -20.67
N VAL A 96 -16.08 15.53 -20.80
CA VAL A 96 -16.54 14.28 -21.42
C VAL A 96 -17.35 14.66 -22.67
N ARG A 97 -17.10 13.97 -23.77
CA ARG A 97 -17.86 14.20 -25.00
C ARG A 97 -19.28 13.64 -24.82
N PRO A 98 -20.31 14.43 -25.16
CA PRO A 98 -21.67 13.90 -25.16
C PRO A 98 -21.84 12.87 -26.31
N THR A 99 -22.72 11.92 -26.10
CA THR A 99 -23.18 11.04 -27.20
C THR A 99 -24.08 11.83 -28.16
N LEU A 100 -24.31 11.31 -29.35
CA LEU A 100 -25.16 11.96 -30.35
C LEU A 100 -26.58 12.23 -29.79
N ALA A 101 -27.11 11.29 -28.97
CA ALA A 101 -28.41 11.44 -28.32
C ALA A 101 -28.50 12.63 -27.35
N LEU A 102 -27.35 13.09 -26.85
CA LEU A 102 -27.22 14.22 -25.92
C LEU A 102 -26.60 15.46 -26.59
N PHE A 103 -26.71 15.54 -27.91
CA PHE A 103 -26.27 16.73 -28.64
C PHE A 103 -26.89 18.00 -28.05
N GLY A 104 -26.11 19.07 -27.96
CA GLY A 104 -26.54 20.31 -27.32
C GLY A 104 -26.30 20.37 -25.80
N THR A 105 -25.77 19.29 -25.21
CA THR A 105 -25.32 19.27 -23.79
C THR A 105 -23.80 19.42 -23.68
N SER A 106 -23.34 19.77 -22.50
CA SER A 106 -21.93 19.71 -22.12
C SER A 106 -21.77 18.92 -20.84
N ALA A 107 -20.82 17.98 -20.83
CA ALA A 107 -20.59 17.10 -19.68
C ALA A 107 -19.15 17.24 -19.17
N ARG A 108 -19.00 17.12 -17.86
CA ARG A 108 -17.68 17.07 -17.19
C ARG A 108 -17.72 16.25 -15.93
N ILE A 109 -16.58 15.69 -15.56
CA ILE A 109 -16.33 15.10 -14.24
C ILE A 109 -15.59 16.16 -13.41
N GLN A 110 -16.09 16.45 -12.21
CA GLN A 110 -15.49 17.37 -11.27
C GLN A 110 -15.05 16.58 -10.03
N TYR A 111 -13.77 16.74 -9.64
CA TYR A 111 -13.25 16.12 -8.42
C TYR A 111 -13.54 17.04 -7.23
N GLU A 112 -14.21 16.51 -6.22
CA GLU A 112 -14.57 17.20 -4.99
C GLU A 112 -13.95 16.48 -3.79
N PRO A 113 -13.50 17.19 -2.72
CA PRO A 113 -13.08 16.54 -1.48
C PRO A 113 -14.19 15.63 -0.95
N ARG A 114 -13.80 14.51 -0.36
CA ARG A 114 -14.77 13.66 0.36
C ARG A 114 -15.25 14.32 1.65
N GLY A 115 -14.34 14.91 2.44
CA GLY A 115 -14.65 15.58 3.71
C GLY A 115 -13.61 15.29 4.78
N VAL A 116 -14.00 14.59 5.85
CA VAL A 116 -13.11 14.17 6.94
C VAL A 116 -12.62 12.75 6.68
N CYS A 117 -11.30 12.55 6.65
CA CYS A 117 -10.70 11.25 6.33
C CYS A 117 -9.97 10.67 7.54
N LEU A 118 -10.07 9.34 7.72
CA LEU A 118 -9.27 8.58 8.69
C LEU A 118 -8.17 7.81 7.96
N ILE A 119 -6.94 7.94 8.42
CA ILE A 119 -5.76 7.22 7.91
C ILE A 119 -5.21 6.35 9.03
N VAL A 120 -5.34 5.03 8.92
CA VAL A 120 -4.84 4.05 9.90
C VAL A 120 -3.59 3.39 9.35
N VAL A 121 -2.49 3.53 10.09
CA VAL A 121 -1.14 3.27 9.64
C VAL A 121 -0.55 2.04 10.35
N PRO A 122 0.10 1.11 9.65
CA PRO A 122 0.85 0.01 10.24
C PRO A 122 2.24 0.47 10.73
N TRP A 123 2.99 -0.47 11.26
CA TRP A 123 4.27 -0.22 11.91
C TRP A 123 5.49 -0.37 10.99
N ASN A 124 5.37 -1.01 9.82
CA ASN A 124 6.53 -1.42 9.03
C ASN A 124 7.22 -0.27 8.26
N TYR A 125 6.47 0.69 7.75
CA TYR A 125 6.96 1.93 7.14
C TYR A 125 6.13 3.13 7.60
N PRO A 126 6.21 3.50 8.90
CA PRO A 126 5.25 4.42 9.52
C PRO A 126 5.16 5.78 8.84
N PHE A 127 6.28 6.40 8.45
CA PHE A 127 6.25 7.72 7.78
C PHE A 127 5.67 7.64 6.38
N ASN A 128 6.12 6.66 5.59
CA ASN A 128 5.72 6.55 4.20
C ASN A 128 4.21 6.26 4.07
N VAL A 129 3.72 5.29 4.85
CA VAL A 129 2.30 4.91 4.80
C VAL A 129 1.38 5.82 5.62
N ALA A 130 1.92 6.79 6.38
CA ALA A 130 1.16 7.90 6.97
C ALA A 130 1.10 9.09 6.01
N PHE A 131 2.26 9.56 5.57
CA PHE A 131 2.36 10.80 4.80
C PHE A 131 1.94 10.63 3.34
N GLY A 132 2.12 9.46 2.71
CA GLY A 132 1.62 9.20 1.36
C GLY A 132 0.11 9.44 1.23
N PRO A 133 -0.73 8.75 2.01
CA PRO A 133 -2.18 9.02 2.05
C PRO A 133 -2.53 10.43 2.53
N LEU A 134 -1.78 11.00 3.48
CA LEU A 134 -1.98 12.40 3.92
C LEU A 134 -1.78 13.37 2.76
N VAL A 135 -0.73 13.21 1.95
CA VAL A 135 -0.49 14.02 0.75
C VAL A 135 -1.68 13.96 -0.19
N SER A 136 -2.22 12.77 -0.41
CA SER A 136 -3.40 12.55 -1.25
C SER A 136 -4.66 13.24 -0.67
N ALA A 137 -4.87 13.14 0.65
CA ALA A 137 -5.97 13.79 1.35
C ALA A 137 -5.90 15.31 1.26
N LEU A 138 -4.71 15.88 1.52
CA LEU A 138 -4.45 17.33 1.42
C LEU A 138 -4.62 17.85 -0.02
N ALA A 139 -4.12 17.11 -0.99
CA ALA A 139 -4.26 17.41 -2.43
C ALA A 139 -5.73 17.45 -2.85
N ALA A 140 -6.53 16.52 -2.39
CA ALA A 140 -7.96 16.48 -2.65
C ALA A 140 -8.75 17.58 -1.90
N GLY A 141 -8.18 18.17 -0.85
CA GLY A 141 -8.80 19.26 -0.06
C GLY A 141 -9.59 18.77 1.15
N ASN A 142 -9.24 17.60 1.68
CA ASN A 142 -9.83 17.03 2.88
C ASN A 142 -9.16 17.51 4.16
N THR A 143 -9.82 17.27 5.30
CA THR A 143 -9.19 17.17 6.61
C THR A 143 -8.82 15.71 6.86
N ALA A 144 -7.91 15.44 7.80
CA ALA A 144 -7.46 14.09 8.07
C ALA A 144 -7.18 13.84 9.56
N VAL A 145 -7.53 12.64 10.01
CA VAL A 145 -7.08 12.08 11.29
C VAL A 145 -6.15 10.93 10.97
N ILE A 146 -4.95 10.92 11.58
CA ILE A 146 -3.96 9.84 11.44
C ILE A 146 -3.92 9.04 12.74
N LYS A 147 -4.01 7.73 12.64
CA LYS A 147 -3.78 6.80 13.74
C LYS A 147 -2.55 5.97 13.42
N PRO A 148 -1.35 6.36 13.91
CA PRO A 148 -0.13 5.57 13.73
C PRO A 148 -0.13 4.32 14.62
N SER A 149 0.82 3.41 14.37
CA SER A 149 0.90 2.15 15.10
C SER A 149 1.63 2.29 16.43
N GLU A 150 1.08 1.73 17.47
CA GLU A 150 1.70 1.61 18.79
C GLU A 150 2.94 0.68 18.83
N GLN A 151 3.18 -0.09 17.76
CA GLN A 151 4.32 -1.00 17.66
C GLN A 151 5.61 -0.34 17.18
N ALA A 152 5.54 0.89 16.67
CA ALA A 152 6.68 1.72 16.31
C ALA A 152 6.57 3.07 17.05
N PRO A 153 6.76 3.09 18.38
CA PRO A 153 6.41 4.23 19.21
C PRO A 153 7.25 5.48 18.92
N ALA A 154 8.56 5.33 18.67
CA ALA A 154 9.41 6.48 18.38
C ALA A 154 9.02 7.15 17.05
N MET A 155 8.79 6.36 16.01
CA MET A 155 8.33 6.88 14.71
C MET A 155 6.92 7.47 14.82
N SER A 156 6.01 6.87 15.59
CA SER A 156 4.65 7.37 15.79
C SER A 156 4.61 8.72 16.50
N THR A 157 5.43 8.89 17.51
CA THR A 157 5.57 10.18 18.20
C THR A 157 6.13 11.26 17.27
N LEU A 158 7.13 10.93 16.45
CA LEU A 158 7.67 11.89 15.48
C LEU A 158 6.64 12.26 14.38
N ILE A 159 5.80 11.31 13.93
CA ILE A 159 4.68 11.62 13.03
C ILE A 159 3.76 12.67 13.67
N ARG A 160 3.41 12.50 14.95
CA ARG A 160 2.58 13.46 15.67
C ARG A 160 3.25 14.83 15.76
N GLU A 161 4.52 14.89 16.12
CA GLU A 161 5.28 16.14 16.23
C GLU A 161 5.34 16.90 14.89
N ILE A 162 5.64 16.22 13.79
CA ILE A 162 5.66 16.82 12.45
C ILE A 162 4.29 17.35 12.06
N VAL A 163 3.21 16.63 12.38
CA VAL A 163 1.85 17.07 12.05
C VAL A 163 1.42 18.25 12.90
N GLU A 164 1.64 18.22 14.21
CA GLU A 164 1.28 19.29 15.16
C GLU A 164 2.05 20.60 14.89
N GLU A 165 3.32 20.50 14.44
CA GLU A 165 4.11 21.66 14.00
C GLU A 165 3.58 22.27 12.69
N THR A 166 3.00 21.45 11.82
CA THR A 166 2.66 21.86 10.44
C THR A 166 1.22 22.32 10.29
N PHE A 167 0.29 21.71 11.04
CA PHE A 167 -1.15 21.88 10.88
C PHE A 167 -1.87 22.11 12.20
N ASP A 168 -2.94 22.91 12.16
CA ASP A 168 -3.93 22.95 13.23
C ASP A 168 -4.70 21.63 13.30
N GLU A 169 -5.10 21.17 14.52
CA GLU A 169 -5.80 19.89 14.69
C GLU A 169 -7.16 19.83 13.96
N SER A 170 -7.74 20.96 13.61
CA SER A 170 -8.92 21.02 12.75
C SER A 170 -8.63 20.70 11.29
N GLU A 171 -7.35 20.73 10.86
CA GLU A 171 -6.95 20.33 9.51
C GLU A 171 -6.41 18.91 9.48
N VAL A 172 -5.42 18.63 10.34
CA VAL A 172 -4.80 17.30 10.49
C VAL A 172 -4.53 17.02 11.95
N ALA A 173 -5.02 15.92 12.47
CA ALA A 173 -4.81 15.49 13.85
C ALA A 173 -4.18 14.10 13.91
N VAL A 174 -3.43 13.82 14.98
CA VAL A 174 -2.84 12.50 15.24
C VAL A 174 -3.36 11.98 16.58
N PHE A 175 -3.77 10.71 16.58
CA PHE A 175 -4.16 9.98 17.79
C PHE A 175 -3.29 8.74 17.93
N GLU A 176 -2.33 8.79 18.83
CA GLU A 176 -1.52 7.64 19.23
C GLU A 176 -2.32 6.71 20.14
N GLY A 177 -1.98 5.44 20.17
CA GLY A 177 -2.58 4.43 21.03
C GLY A 177 -2.87 3.11 20.33
N GLY A 178 -3.46 2.18 21.04
CA GLY A 178 -3.70 0.81 20.60
C GLY A 178 -5.01 0.60 19.82
N ALA A 179 -5.50 -0.63 19.89
CA ALA A 179 -6.75 -1.04 19.25
C ALA A 179 -7.99 -0.31 19.80
N ASP A 180 -7.96 0.12 21.05
CA ASP A 180 -9.01 0.91 21.70
C ASP A 180 -9.20 2.27 21.02
N VAL A 181 -8.11 2.98 20.75
CA VAL A 181 -8.13 4.25 20.00
C VAL A 181 -8.59 4.05 18.57
N ALA A 182 -8.11 2.99 17.89
CA ALA A 182 -8.54 2.66 16.55
C ALA A 182 -10.05 2.38 16.49
N THR A 183 -10.60 1.66 17.47
CA THR A 183 -12.03 1.34 17.58
C THR A 183 -12.85 2.60 17.83
N ALA A 184 -12.40 3.48 18.73
CA ALA A 184 -13.07 4.74 19.02
C ALA A 184 -13.14 5.65 17.78
N LEU A 185 -12.05 5.77 17.03
CA LEU A 185 -12.03 6.52 15.78
C LEU A 185 -12.95 5.91 14.72
N GLN A 186 -12.90 4.59 14.52
CA GLN A 186 -13.73 3.90 13.53
C GLN A 186 -15.24 3.90 13.86
N ALA A 187 -15.62 4.26 15.07
CA ALA A 187 -17.02 4.46 15.45
C ALA A 187 -17.62 5.78 14.92
N LEU A 188 -16.77 6.72 14.46
CA LEU A 188 -17.19 8.01 13.92
C LEU A 188 -17.50 7.94 12.41
N PRO A 189 -18.41 8.79 11.90
CA PRO A 189 -18.84 8.79 10.51
C PRO A 189 -17.84 9.53 9.61
N PHE A 190 -16.61 9.01 9.46
CA PHE A 190 -15.65 9.52 8.49
C PHE A 190 -16.17 9.37 7.06
N ASP A 191 -15.88 10.33 6.20
CA ASP A 191 -16.28 10.28 4.78
C ASP A 191 -15.43 9.29 3.97
N HIS A 192 -14.18 9.08 4.41
CA HIS A 192 -13.26 8.11 3.83
C HIS A 192 -12.33 7.51 4.89
N VAL A 193 -12.10 6.20 4.80
CA VAL A 193 -11.14 5.47 5.63
C VAL A 193 -10.07 4.86 4.74
N PHE A 194 -8.84 5.29 4.94
CA PHE A 194 -7.66 4.69 4.33
C PHE A 194 -6.95 3.82 5.38
N PHE A 195 -6.89 2.55 5.12
CA PHE A 195 -6.30 1.57 6.04
C PHE A 195 -5.18 0.80 5.34
N THR A 196 -4.02 0.72 6.00
CA THR A 196 -2.94 -0.19 5.61
C THR A 196 -2.69 -1.18 6.74
N GLY A 197 -2.66 -2.49 6.42
CA GLY A 197 -2.44 -3.53 7.42
C GLY A 197 -2.81 -4.94 6.96
N SER A 198 -3.07 -5.84 7.91
CA SER A 198 -3.41 -7.23 7.58
C SER A 198 -4.83 -7.39 7.01
N PRO A 199 -5.08 -8.41 6.15
CA PRO A 199 -6.42 -8.72 5.65
C PRO A 199 -7.45 -8.98 6.76
N ALA A 200 -7.03 -9.56 7.87
CA ALA A 200 -7.92 -9.83 9.01
C ALA A 200 -8.45 -8.53 9.63
N VAL A 201 -7.56 -7.54 9.86
CA VAL A 201 -7.95 -6.23 10.40
C VAL A 201 -8.70 -5.41 9.34
N GLY A 202 -8.29 -5.49 8.07
CA GLY A 202 -8.98 -4.82 6.96
C GLY A 202 -10.47 -5.18 6.86
N LYS A 203 -10.84 -6.44 7.12
CA LYS A 203 -12.24 -6.87 7.19
C LYS A 203 -13.01 -6.19 8.34
N LEU A 204 -12.38 -5.99 9.49
CA LEU A 204 -12.99 -5.27 10.63
C LEU A 204 -13.19 -3.79 10.30
N VAL A 205 -12.19 -3.16 9.67
CA VAL A 205 -12.28 -1.76 9.21
C VAL A 205 -13.41 -1.60 8.18
N MET A 206 -13.51 -2.51 7.23
CA MET A 206 -14.57 -2.52 6.23
C MET A 206 -15.97 -2.65 6.88
N ALA A 207 -16.10 -3.54 7.87
CA ALA A 207 -17.35 -3.71 8.61
C ALA A 207 -17.73 -2.47 9.43
N ALA A 208 -16.74 -1.77 10.02
CA ALA A 208 -16.96 -0.53 10.73
C ALA A 208 -17.39 0.60 9.78
N ALA A 209 -16.70 0.76 8.64
CA ALA A 209 -17.01 1.75 7.62
C ALA A 209 -18.42 1.58 7.02
N ALA A 210 -18.87 0.33 6.89
CA ALA A 210 -20.20 0.02 6.36
C ALA A 210 -21.35 0.61 7.21
N ARG A 211 -21.15 0.82 8.51
CA ARG A 211 -22.17 1.42 9.41
C ARG A 211 -22.51 2.86 9.02
N HIS A 212 -21.58 3.55 8.40
CA HIS A 212 -21.70 4.96 8.02
C HIS A 212 -21.71 5.17 6.52
N LEU A 213 -21.64 4.09 5.72
CA LEU A 213 -21.45 4.13 4.27
C LEU A 213 -20.19 4.92 3.87
N SER A 214 -19.18 4.91 4.74
CA SER A 214 -17.89 5.53 4.47
C SER A 214 -17.23 4.84 3.28
N SER A 215 -16.65 5.62 2.37
CA SER A 215 -15.79 5.03 1.34
C SER A 215 -14.49 4.51 1.96
N ILE A 216 -13.91 3.47 1.36
CA ILE A 216 -12.69 2.85 1.89
C ILE A 216 -11.61 2.69 0.81
N THR A 217 -10.35 2.79 1.25
CA THR A 217 -9.19 2.24 0.56
C THR A 217 -8.49 1.30 1.54
N LEU A 218 -8.27 0.07 1.12
CA LEU A 218 -7.60 -0.96 1.90
C LEU A 218 -6.32 -1.37 1.17
N GLU A 219 -5.18 -1.09 1.77
CA GLU A 219 -3.86 -1.57 1.33
C GLU A 219 -3.47 -2.71 2.26
N LEU A 220 -3.60 -3.93 1.75
CA LEU A 220 -3.41 -5.14 2.56
C LEU A 220 -2.17 -5.91 2.07
N GLY A 221 -1.76 -6.91 2.84
CA GLY A 221 -0.67 -7.79 2.45
C GLY A 221 -1.10 -8.92 1.55
N GLY A 222 -0.28 -9.94 1.50
CA GLY A 222 -0.52 -11.17 0.76
C GLY A 222 0.77 -11.93 0.53
N LYS A 223 0.64 -13.15 0.01
CA LYS A 223 1.80 -13.98 -0.34
C LYS A 223 2.28 -13.64 -1.74
N SER A 224 3.17 -12.65 -1.85
CA SER A 224 3.71 -12.16 -3.11
C SER A 224 4.65 -13.19 -3.77
N PRO A 225 4.23 -13.88 -4.85
CA PRO A 225 5.04 -14.87 -5.55
C PRO A 225 6.13 -14.21 -6.37
N THR A 226 7.26 -14.91 -6.49
CA THR A 226 8.31 -14.53 -7.41
C THR A 226 8.66 -15.73 -8.29
N ILE A 227 8.48 -15.60 -9.60
CA ILE A 227 8.85 -16.60 -10.59
C ILE A 227 10.23 -16.26 -11.14
N VAL A 228 11.13 -17.25 -11.14
CA VAL A 228 12.41 -17.20 -11.84
C VAL A 228 12.38 -18.25 -12.96
N ASP A 229 12.23 -17.78 -14.19
CA ASP A 229 12.17 -18.63 -15.40
C ASP A 229 13.55 -19.04 -15.87
N ALA A 230 13.65 -20.13 -16.64
CA ALA A 230 14.89 -20.64 -17.22
C ALA A 230 15.68 -19.61 -18.04
N SER A 231 14.98 -18.66 -18.66
CA SER A 231 15.60 -17.59 -19.47
C SER A 231 16.12 -16.42 -18.63
N ALA A 232 15.84 -16.39 -17.32
CA ALA A 232 16.34 -15.35 -16.43
C ALA A 232 17.85 -15.44 -16.21
N ASN A 233 18.51 -14.30 -16.00
CA ASN A 233 19.88 -14.30 -15.51
C ASN A 233 19.88 -14.57 -14.00
N PRO A 234 20.38 -15.76 -13.52
CA PRO A 234 20.25 -16.13 -12.10
C PRO A 234 20.96 -15.14 -11.15
N ARG A 235 22.09 -14.58 -11.54
CA ARG A 235 22.85 -13.61 -10.73
C ARG A 235 22.07 -12.32 -10.53
N THR A 236 21.49 -11.79 -11.60
CA THR A 236 20.68 -10.55 -11.53
C THR A 236 19.39 -10.80 -10.77
N ALA A 237 18.72 -11.93 -11.02
CA ALA A 237 17.50 -12.32 -10.31
C ALA A 237 17.77 -12.47 -8.80
N ALA A 238 18.78 -13.24 -8.42
CA ALA A 238 19.16 -13.46 -7.02
C ALA A 238 19.47 -12.14 -6.31
N ARG A 239 20.32 -11.28 -6.90
CA ARG A 239 20.64 -9.98 -6.33
C ARG A 239 19.39 -9.13 -6.04
N ASN A 240 18.51 -8.99 -7.02
CA ASN A 240 17.33 -8.14 -6.87
C ASN A 240 16.31 -8.76 -5.89
N ILE A 241 16.10 -10.09 -5.98
CA ILE A 241 15.16 -10.79 -5.11
C ILE A 241 15.63 -10.74 -3.66
N MET A 242 16.90 -11.06 -3.38
CA MET A 242 17.42 -11.06 -2.01
C MET A 242 17.40 -9.66 -1.40
N TRP A 243 17.73 -8.62 -2.18
CA TRP A 243 17.56 -7.24 -1.73
C TRP A 243 16.10 -6.97 -1.33
N GLY A 244 15.13 -7.25 -2.19
CA GLY A 244 13.73 -6.99 -1.89
C GLY A 244 13.14 -7.86 -0.77
N THR A 245 13.65 -9.09 -0.61
CA THR A 245 13.23 -10.00 0.46
C THR A 245 13.74 -9.58 1.82
N PHE A 246 14.97 -9.06 1.92
CA PHE A 246 15.61 -8.78 3.21
C PHE A 246 15.64 -7.31 3.61
N THR A 247 15.29 -6.38 2.72
CA THR A 247 15.02 -4.99 3.08
C THR A 247 13.94 -4.94 4.16
N ASN A 248 14.15 -4.13 5.21
CA ASN A 248 13.33 -4.06 6.42
C ASN A 248 13.15 -5.43 7.12
N GLY A 249 14.14 -6.34 7.00
CA GLY A 249 14.04 -7.69 7.51
C GLY A 249 12.85 -8.48 6.94
N GLY A 250 12.45 -8.21 5.70
CA GLY A 250 11.29 -8.84 5.06
C GLY A 250 9.93 -8.35 5.56
N GLN A 251 9.89 -7.34 6.41
CA GLN A 251 8.65 -6.77 6.98
C GLN A 251 7.99 -5.78 6.01
N THR A 252 7.72 -6.24 4.79
CA THR A 252 7.25 -5.43 3.66
C THR A 252 6.11 -6.13 2.95
N CYS A 253 4.97 -5.46 2.80
CA CYS A 253 3.75 -6.02 2.18
C CYS A 253 3.93 -6.47 0.72
N ILE A 254 4.94 -5.96 0.06
CA ILE A 254 5.33 -6.33 -1.31
C ILE A 254 6.67 -7.09 -1.36
N ALA A 255 7.23 -7.55 -0.23
CA ALA A 255 8.43 -8.40 -0.28
C ALA A 255 8.16 -9.69 -1.07
N PRO A 256 9.14 -10.21 -1.82
CA PRO A 256 9.10 -11.58 -2.32
C PRO A 256 8.86 -12.55 -1.14
N ASP A 257 7.66 -13.15 -1.07
CA ASP A 257 7.24 -13.95 0.08
C ASP A 257 7.49 -15.45 -0.11
N TYR A 258 7.46 -15.92 -1.35
CA TYR A 258 7.94 -17.24 -1.77
C TYR A 258 8.43 -17.21 -3.21
N LEU A 259 9.40 -18.08 -3.52
CA LEU A 259 10.04 -18.13 -4.82
C LEU A 259 9.67 -19.44 -5.53
N LEU A 260 9.37 -19.31 -6.81
CA LEU A 260 9.17 -20.43 -7.74
C LEU A 260 10.30 -20.33 -8.77
N VAL A 261 11.30 -21.20 -8.64
CA VAL A 261 12.50 -21.20 -9.46
C VAL A 261 12.47 -22.40 -10.40
N GLN A 262 12.63 -22.15 -11.71
CA GLN A 262 12.64 -23.23 -12.70
C GLN A 262 13.84 -24.15 -12.44
N GLU A 263 13.60 -25.49 -12.50
CA GLU A 263 14.55 -26.55 -12.12
C GLU A 263 15.93 -26.37 -12.75
N GLY A 264 16.00 -26.05 -14.04
CA GLY A 264 17.28 -25.90 -14.77
C GLY A 264 18.16 -24.72 -14.33
N VAL A 265 17.64 -23.79 -13.54
CA VAL A 265 18.39 -22.63 -13.00
C VAL A 265 18.42 -22.60 -11.47
N TYR A 266 17.79 -23.57 -10.81
CA TYR A 266 17.60 -23.59 -9.36
C TYR A 266 18.92 -23.54 -8.58
N ASP A 267 19.84 -24.47 -8.84
CA ASP A 267 21.10 -24.54 -8.09
C ASP A 267 21.98 -23.29 -8.29
N ARG A 268 22.00 -22.79 -9.53
CA ARG A 268 22.73 -21.54 -9.83
C ARG A 268 22.09 -20.34 -9.14
N PHE A 269 20.77 -20.27 -9.10
CA PHE A 269 20.06 -19.21 -8.39
C PHE A 269 20.36 -19.27 -6.89
N MET A 270 20.27 -20.45 -6.26
CA MET A 270 20.57 -20.62 -4.84
C MET A 270 22.02 -20.22 -4.50
N ALA A 271 23.00 -20.64 -5.32
CA ALA A 271 24.38 -20.23 -5.11
C ALA A 271 24.61 -18.71 -5.23
N GLU A 272 23.95 -18.04 -6.20
CA GLU A 272 24.03 -16.59 -6.34
C GLU A 272 23.29 -15.85 -5.20
N ALA A 273 22.18 -16.41 -4.70
CA ALA A 273 21.44 -15.85 -3.57
C ALA A 273 22.29 -15.87 -2.30
N VAL A 274 22.93 -16.99 -1.97
CA VAL A 274 23.86 -17.11 -0.83
C VAL A 274 25.01 -16.13 -0.97
N ARG A 275 25.65 -16.09 -2.13
CA ARG A 275 26.77 -15.16 -2.40
C ARG A 275 26.37 -13.71 -2.17
N TRP A 276 25.17 -13.32 -2.59
CA TRP A 276 24.70 -11.97 -2.38
C TRP A 276 24.42 -11.67 -0.89
N ILE A 277 23.80 -12.59 -0.16
CA ILE A 277 23.54 -12.45 1.28
C ILE A 277 24.85 -12.24 2.05
N GLU A 278 25.84 -13.07 1.75
CA GLU A 278 27.16 -12.99 2.38
C GLU A 278 27.89 -11.67 2.06
N ALA A 279 27.78 -11.21 0.82
CA ALA A 279 28.36 -9.93 0.41
C ALA A 279 27.66 -8.73 1.04
N ALA A 280 26.34 -8.82 1.28
CA ALA A 280 25.55 -7.73 1.84
C ALA A 280 25.64 -7.66 3.37
N TYR A 281 25.63 -8.79 4.07
CA TYR A 281 25.46 -8.82 5.51
C TYR A 281 26.62 -9.49 6.27
N GLY A 282 27.54 -10.16 5.56
CA GLY A 282 28.68 -10.86 6.14
C GLY A 282 28.64 -12.37 5.92
N THR A 283 29.83 -13.00 5.96
CA THR A 283 30.05 -14.43 5.64
C THR A 283 29.87 -15.37 6.83
N THR A 284 29.77 -14.82 8.04
CA THR A 284 29.60 -15.62 9.27
C THR A 284 28.29 -15.25 9.98
N PRO A 285 27.69 -16.17 10.75
CA PRO A 285 26.48 -15.88 11.52
C PRO A 285 26.60 -14.66 12.44
N GLU A 286 27.77 -14.49 13.08
CA GLU A 286 27.99 -13.34 13.96
C GLU A 286 28.13 -12.03 13.17
N ALA A 287 28.83 -12.04 12.02
CA ALA A 287 28.92 -10.86 11.14
C ALA A 287 27.55 -10.43 10.65
N GLN A 288 26.68 -11.39 10.28
CA GLN A 288 25.31 -11.09 9.87
C GLN A 288 24.46 -10.54 11.02
N ARG A 289 24.62 -11.09 12.23
CA ARG A 289 23.88 -10.64 13.41
C ARG A 289 24.28 -9.23 13.82
N THR A 290 25.54 -8.88 13.70
CA THR A 290 26.09 -7.56 14.07
C THR A 290 26.16 -6.58 12.90
N SER A 291 25.70 -6.98 11.72
CA SER A 291 25.71 -6.11 10.51
C SER A 291 24.91 -4.82 10.78
N PRO A 292 25.49 -3.65 10.52
CA PRO A 292 24.78 -2.37 10.61
C PRO A 292 23.74 -2.18 9.49
N ASP A 293 23.79 -3.03 8.44
CA ASP A 293 22.93 -2.96 7.28
C ASP A 293 21.73 -3.91 7.39
N TYR A 294 21.51 -4.54 8.57
CA TYR A 294 20.44 -5.50 8.77
C TYR A 294 19.56 -5.15 9.97
N CYS A 295 18.27 -4.88 9.74
CA CYS A 295 17.34 -4.47 10.78
C CYS A 295 16.83 -5.65 11.66
N ARG A 296 15.98 -5.34 12.64
CA ARG A 296 15.38 -6.30 13.58
C ARG A 296 13.88 -6.43 13.35
N ILE A 297 13.32 -7.55 13.83
CA ILE A 297 11.88 -7.74 13.86
C ILE A 297 11.26 -6.76 14.86
N VAL A 298 10.15 -6.13 14.48
CA VAL A 298 9.54 -5.01 15.24
C VAL A 298 9.25 -5.36 16.70
N SER A 299 8.75 -6.57 16.99
CA SER A 299 8.38 -6.97 18.35
C SER A 299 8.62 -8.45 18.59
N ARG A 300 8.69 -8.84 19.87
CA ARG A 300 8.81 -10.23 20.31
C ARG A 300 7.65 -11.07 19.76
N ARG A 301 6.43 -10.58 19.76
CA ARG A 301 5.26 -11.27 19.22
C ARG A 301 5.42 -11.62 17.72
N HIS A 302 5.92 -10.68 16.91
CA HIS A 302 6.17 -10.94 15.48
C HIS A 302 7.35 -11.88 15.27
N TYR A 303 8.40 -11.77 16.08
CA TYR A 303 9.50 -12.72 16.09
C TYR A 303 9.01 -14.15 16.35
N ASP A 304 8.26 -14.37 17.45
CA ASP A 304 7.74 -15.69 17.83
C ASP A 304 6.82 -16.27 16.73
N ARG A 305 6.02 -15.44 16.08
CA ARG A 305 5.19 -15.86 14.93
C ARG A 305 6.04 -16.36 13.76
N ILE A 306 7.08 -15.63 13.37
CA ILE A 306 7.95 -16.03 12.25
C ILE A 306 8.71 -17.32 12.60
N VAL A 307 9.17 -17.44 13.83
CA VAL A 307 9.80 -18.66 14.34
C VAL A 307 8.84 -19.85 14.24
N ALA A 308 7.58 -19.68 14.63
CA ALA A 308 6.58 -20.75 14.54
C ALA A 308 6.31 -21.19 13.08
N LEU A 309 6.32 -20.26 12.12
CA LEU A 309 6.20 -20.60 10.68
C LEU A 309 7.41 -21.41 10.19
N LEU A 310 8.61 -21.04 10.63
CA LEU A 310 9.83 -21.74 10.31
C LEU A 310 9.83 -23.18 10.90
N ASP A 311 9.47 -23.30 12.18
CA ASP A 311 9.44 -24.59 12.88
C ASP A 311 8.38 -25.54 12.28
N ASP A 312 7.18 -25.05 11.91
CA ASP A 312 6.18 -25.85 11.19
C ASP A 312 6.72 -26.36 9.84
N ALA A 313 7.41 -25.49 9.08
CA ALA A 313 7.98 -25.89 7.81
C ALA A 313 9.03 -26.98 7.98
N LEU A 314 9.93 -26.85 8.95
CA LEU A 314 10.96 -27.84 9.26
C LEU A 314 10.34 -29.18 9.74
N ALA A 315 9.33 -29.12 10.59
CA ALA A 315 8.60 -30.31 11.05
C ALA A 315 7.90 -31.06 9.92
N ARG A 316 7.59 -30.36 8.81
CA ARG A 316 6.99 -30.93 7.59
C ARG A 316 8.02 -31.34 6.53
N GLY A 317 9.30 -31.36 6.87
CA GLY A 317 10.37 -31.85 6.00
C GLY A 317 11.09 -30.80 5.17
N ALA A 318 10.80 -29.51 5.36
CA ALA A 318 11.60 -28.45 4.76
C ALA A 318 13.04 -28.48 5.29
N ARG A 319 14.01 -28.06 4.45
CA ARG A 319 15.41 -27.94 4.83
C ARG A 319 15.86 -26.48 4.82
N ILE A 320 16.73 -26.14 5.76
CA ILE A 320 17.44 -24.86 5.73
C ILE A 320 18.48 -24.95 4.61
N GLY A 321 18.26 -24.18 3.54
CA GLY A 321 19.21 -24.04 2.44
C GLY A 321 20.31 -23.03 2.79
N TYR A 322 20.00 -22.01 3.59
CA TYR A 322 20.94 -21.02 4.14
C TYR A 322 20.34 -20.32 5.36
N GLY A 323 21.17 -19.87 6.30
CA GLY A 323 20.75 -19.10 7.45
C GLY A 323 20.15 -19.96 8.56
N GLY A 324 18.98 -19.57 9.08
CA GLY A 324 18.26 -20.28 10.13
C GLY A 324 18.64 -19.90 11.57
N GLN A 325 19.61 -19.03 11.76
CA GLN A 325 20.00 -18.55 13.09
C GLN A 325 18.93 -17.58 13.64
N ARG A 326 18.72 -17.64 14.95
CA ARG A 326 17.71 -16.85 15.66
C ARG A 326 18.19 -16.48 17.05
N SER A 327 17.89 -15.25 17.45
CA SER A 327 18.14 -14.73 18.77
C SER A 327 16.91 -13.96 19.27
N PRO A 328 16.18 -14.50 20.26
CA PRO A 328 14.96 -13.88 20.75
C PRO A 328 15.20 -12.59 21.54
N ASP A 329 16.38 -12.41 22.14
CA ASP A 329 16.66 -11.28 23.00
C ASP A 329 16.84 -9.98 22.20
N ASP A 330 17.46 -10.07 21.03
CA ASP A 330 17.61 -8.96 20.10
C ASP A 330 16.64 -9.02 18.88
N ARG A 331 15.65 -9.91 18.94
CA ARG A 331 14.62 -10.09 17.91
C ARG A 331 15.23 -10.37 16.53
N TYR A 332 16.36 -11.04 16.48
CA TYR A 332 17.12 -11.35 15.28
C TYR A 332 16.70 -12.69 14.68
N ILE A 333 16.43 -12.68 13.39
CA ILE A 333 16.32 -13.88 12.53
C ILE A 333 17.23 -13.60 11.34
N SER A 334 18.17 -14.50 11.08
CA SER A 334 19.09 -14.35 9.94
C SER A 334 18.35 -14.37 8.60
N PRO A 335 18.92 -13.79 7.53
CA PRO A 335 18.47 -14.07 6.17
C PRO A 335 18.40 -15.58 5.95
N THR A 336 17.20 -16.12 5.70
CA THR A 336 16.98 -17.59 5.67
C THR A 336 16.30 -18.02 4.38
N LEU A 337 16.93 -18.99 3.68
CA LEU A 337 16.37 -19.66 2.52
C LEU A 337 15.93 -21.07 2.92
N LEU A 338 14.68 -21.41 2.64
CA LEU A 338 14.14 -22.74 2.88
C LEU A 338 13.96 -23.50 1.56
N ALA A 339 14.49 -24.71 1.50
CA ALA A 339 14.31 -25.66 0.40
C ALA A 339 13.29 -26.75 0.78
N ASP A 340 12.76 -27.46 -0.21
CA ASP A 340 11.87 -28.62 -0.06
C ASP A 340 10.62 -28.33 0.79
N VAL A 341 10.10 -27.09 0.68
CA VAL A 341 8.96 -26.65 1.49
C VAL A 341 7.66 -27.27 0.98
N SER A 342 6.93 -27.95 1.86
CA SER A 342 5.60 -28.47 1.55
C SER A 342 4.61 -27.33 1.33
N LEU A 343 3.76 -27.43 0.30
CA LEU A 343 2.70 -26.47 0.02
C LEU A 343 1.64 -26.39 1.14
N ASP A 344 1.59 -27.40 2.02
CA ASP A 344 0.69 -27.48 3.17
C ASP A 344 1.24 -26.84 4.44
N SER A 345 2.52 -26.42 4.46
CA SER A 345 3.10 -25.75 5.61
C SER A 345 2.46 -24.37 5.88
N LEU A 346 2.46 -23.97 7.14
CA LEU A 346 1.90 -22.66 7.54
C LEU A 346 2.60 -21.51 6.81
N ILE A 347 3.92 -21.62 6.61
CA ILE A 347 4.70 -20.61 5.88
C ILE A 347 4.23 -20.44 4.42
N MET A 348 3.56 -21.41 3.83
CA MET A 348 2.97 -21.32 2.48
C MET A 348 1.50 -20.85 2.50
N ARG A 349 0.86 -20.76 3.66
CA ARG A 349 -0.53 -20.31 3.84
C ARG A 349 -0.62 -18.89 4.34
N GLU A 350 0.29 -18.51 5.25
CA GLU A 350 0.36 -17.18 5.86
C GLU A 350 1.46 -16.35 5.22
N GLU A 351 1.26 -15.02 5.17
CA GLU A 351 2.30 -14.07 4.80
C GLU A 351 3.43 -14.12 5.83
N VAL A 352 4.67 -14.32 5.38
CA VAL A 352 5.81 -14.47 6.28
C VAL A 352 6.08 -13.16 7.02
N PHE A 353 6.12 -12.05 6.31
CA PHE A 353 6.42 -10.71 6.85
C PHE A 353 7.67 -10.72 7.74
N GLY A 354 8.72 -11.35 7.22
CA GLY A 354 9.98 -11.60 7.92
C GLY A 354 11.05 -12.17 6.98
N PRO A 355 12.28 -12.36 7.49
CA PRO A 355 13.44 -12.68 6.66
C PRO A 355 13.60 -14.20 6.41
N VAL A 356 12.52 -14.89 6.17
CA VAL A 356 12.50 -16.32 5.84
C VAL A 356 11.74 -16.53 4.55
N VAL A 357 12.38 -17.06 3.51
CA VAL A 357 11.77 -17.24 2.20
C VAL A 357 11.80 -18.69 1.74
N PRO A 358 10.63 -19.30 1.47
CA PRO A 358 10.51 -20.56 0.79
C PRO A 358 10.97 -20.48 -0.66
N VAL A 359 11.84 -21.38 -1.09
CA VAL A 359 12.31 -21.51 -2.47
C VAL A 359 11.89 -22.87 -3.01
N LEU A 360 10.89 -22.88 -3.88
CA LEU A 360 10.35 -24.07 -4.49
C LEU A 360 10.87 -24.21 -5.93
N SER A 361 11.23 -25.42 -6.34
CA SER A 361 11.51 -25.70 -7.75
C SER A 361 10.22 -26.02 -8.51
N TYR A 362 10.17 -25.65 -9.79
CA TYR A 362 9.11 -26.08 -10.70
C TYR A 362 9.68 -26.57 -12.04
N ARG A 363 9.01 -27.48 -12.71
CA ARG A 363 9.40 -28.00 -14.02
C ARG A 363 8.73 -27.26 -15.15
N ARG A 364 7.42 -27.16 -15.09
CA ARG A 364 6.58 -26.52 -16.10
C ARG A 364 5.98 -25.24 -15.56
N LEU A 365 5.90 -24.20 -16.40
CA LEU A 365 5.28 -22.92 -16.03
C LEU A 365 3.84 -23.12 -15.51
N ASP A 366 3.12 -24.11 -16.05
CA ASP A 366 1.76 -24.46 -15.59
C ASP A 366 1.72 -24.80 -14.09
N ASP A 367 2.75 -25.47 -13.57
CA ASP A 367 2.84 -25.82 -12.15
C ASP A 367 2.98 -24.56 -11.29
N ALA A 368 3.84 -23.62 -11.72
CA ALA A 368 4.02 -22.35 -11.03
C ALA A 368 2.74 -21.49 -11.05
N ILE A 369 2.06 -21.41 -12.19
CA ILE A 369 0.78 -20.71 -12.34
C ILE A 369 -0.30 -21.35 -11.47
N ALA A 370 -0.38 -22.68 -11.42
CA ALA A 370 -1.33 -23.40 -10.57
C ALA A 370 -1.10 -23.13 -9.08
N ILE A 371 0.16 -23.12 -8.63
CA ILE A 371 0.53 -22.77 -7.25
C ILE A 371 0.07 -21.34 -6.90
N ILE A 372 0.23 -20.39 -7.80
CA ILE A 372 -0.18 -18.99 -7.60
C ILE A 372 -1.71 -18.91 -7.53
N ASN A 373 -2.41 -19.51 -8.49
CA ASN A 373 -3.86 -19.39 -8.61
C ASN A 373 -4.63 -20.16 -7.52
N ALA A 374 -3.99 -21.13 -6.86
CA ALA A 374 -4.56 -21.83 -5.71
C ALA A 374 -4.58 -20.98 -4.42
N ARG A 375 -4.02 -19.76 -4.45
CA ARG A 375 -3.91 -18.85 -3.29
C ARG A 375 -4.72 -17.58 -3.50
N PRO A 376 -5.05 -16.86 -2.43
CA PRO A 376 -5.62 -15.52 -2.55
C PRO A 376 -4.72 -14.61 -3.40
N LYS A 377 -5.34 -13.73 -4.16
CA LYS A 377 -4.63 -12.78 -5.04
C LYS A 377 -3.67 -11.92 -4.22
N PRO A 378 -2.37 -11.92 -4.54
CA PRO A 378 -1.35 -11.17 -3.80
C PRO A 378 -1.38 -9.68 -4.13
N LEU A 379 -0.73 -8.87 -3.29
CA LEU A 379 -0.51 -7.46 -3.56
C LEU A 379 0.47 -7.27 -4.72
N ALA A 380 1.57 -8.02 -4.74
CA ALA A 380 2.54 -7.98 -5.84
C ALA A 380 2.84 -9.38 -6.38
N LEU A 381 3.17 -9.44 -7.68
CA LEU A 381 3.71 -10.61 -8.37
C LEU A 381 4.99 -10.20 -9.10
N TYR A 382 6.03 -11.00 -8.98
CA TYR A 382 7.31 -10.77 -9.62
C TYR A 382 7.65 -11.86 -10.61
N LEU A 383 8.17 -11.48 -11.77
CA LEU A 383 8.59 -12.41 -12.81
C LEU A 383 9.95 -12.01 -13.35
N TYR A 384 10.90 -12.91 -13.25
CA TYR A 384 12.21 -12.80 -13.86
C TYR A 384 12.27 -13.74 -15.08
N SER A 385 12.24 -13.14 -16.27
CA SER A 385 12.24 -13.85 -17.55
C SER A 385 12.70 -12.94 -18.68
N ALA A 386 13.40 -13.50 -19.67
CA ALA A 386 13.69 -12.89 -20.95
C ALA A 386 12.71 -13.38 -22.06
N ASP A 387 11.93 -14.44 -21.80
CA ASP A 387 11.01 -15.01 -22.77
C ASP A 387 9.66 -14.25 -22.78
N ARG A 388 9.37 -13.61 -23.90
CA ARG A 388 8.12 -12.86 -24.09
C ARG A 388 6.85 -13.72 -23.99
N LYS A 389 6.94 -15.01 -24.34
CA LYS A 389 5.78 -15.92 -24.27
C LYS A 389 5.47 -16.26 -22.81
N THR A 390 6.47 -16.56 -22.02
CA THR A 390 6.36 -16.77 -20.57
C THR A 390 5.77 -15.50 -19.90
N ILE A 391 6.30 -14.32 -20.22
CA ILE A 391 5.79 -13.06 -19.69
C ILE A 391 4.30 -12.88 -20.03
N ALA A 392 3.92 -13.06 -21.30
CA ALA A 392 2.54 -12.90 -21.74
C ALA A 392 1.60 -13.90 -21.05
N ARG A 393 2.01 -15.15 -20.88
CA ARG A 393 1.21 -16.19 -20.21
C ARG A 393 1.00 -15.86 -18.73
N VAL A 394 2.06 -15.52 -18.01
CA VAL A 394 1.94 -15.17 -16.57
C VAL A 394 1.00 -13.98 -16.39
N LEU A 395 1.11 -12.93 -17.21
CA LEU A 395 0.22 -11.78 -17.15
C LEU A 395 -1.24 -12.12 -17.48
N ALA A 396 -1.49 -13.05 -18.40
CA ALA A 396 -2.83 -13.45 -18.81
C ALA A 396 -3.49 -14.46 -17.86
N GLU A 397 -2.69 -15.35 -17.25
CA GLU A 397 -3.19 -16.51 -16.51
C GLU A 397 -3.15 -16.32 -14.99
N THR A 398 -2.60 -15.20 -14.48
CA THR A 398 -2.56 -14.88 -13.03
C THR A 398 -3.21 -13.53 -12.72
N SER A 399 -3.46 -13.26 -11.44
CA SER A 399 -3.99 -11.97 -10.99
C SER A 399 -3.27 -11.52 -9.71
N ALA A 400 -2.85 -10.25 -9.70
CA ALA A 400 -2.22 -9.59 -8.55
C ALA A 400 -2.66 -8.12 -8.49
N GLY A 401 -2.36 -7.44 -7.42
CA GLY A 401 -2.50 -5.99 -7.33
C GLY A 401 -1.62 -5.30 -8.37
N ASP A 402 -0.34 -5.66 -8.35
CA ASP A 402 0.68 -5.16 -9.27
C ASP A 402 1.60 -6.28 -9.76
N THR A 403 2.24 -6.09 -10.91
CA THR A 403 3.23 -7.05 -11.45
C THR A 403 4.48 -6.30 -11.91
N VAL A 404 5.65 -6.84 -11.54
CA VAL A 404 6.95 -6.29 -11.98
C VAL A 404 7.76 -7.37 -12.69
N ILE A 405 8.33 -7.01 -13.84
CA ILE A 405 9.15 -7.90 -14.66
C ILE A 405 10.62 -7.53 -14.50
N ASN A 406 11.45 -8.52 -14.19
CA ASN A 406 12.91 -8.43 -14.02
C ASN A 406 13.38 -7.49 -12.89
N HIS A 407 12.51 -7.13 -11.97
CA HIS A 407 12.81 -6.44 -10.72
C HIS A 407 11.72 -6.73 -9.68
N ASN A 408 11.86 -6.14 -8.48
CA ASN A 408 10.83 -6.11 -7.45
C ASN A 408 10.77 -4.72 -6.80
N LEU A 409 9.77 -4.46 -5.98
CA LEU A 409 9.52 -3.24 -5.17
C LEU A 409 9.43 -1.92 -5.97
N LEU A 410 10.06 -1.76 -7.14
CA LEU A 410 10.18 -0.49 -7.86
C LEU A 410 8.85 0.12 -8.31
N HIS A 411 7.81 -0.70 -8.50
CA HIS A 411 6.47 -0.21 -8.86
C HIS A 411 5.89 0.73 -7.81
N TYR A 412 6.26 0.53 -6.53
CA TYR A 412 5.87 1.40 -5.42
C TYR A 412 6.38 2.85 -5.61
N LEU A 413 7.58 3.02 -6.14
CA LEU A 413 8.18 4.34 -6.39
C LEU A 413 7.65 5.02 -7.66
N HIS A 414 6.85 4.31 -8.47
CA HIS A 414 6.37 4.81 -9.76
C HIS A 414 5.05 5.57 -9.65
N LEU A 415 5.11 6.85 -9.32
CA LEU A 415 3.95 7.71 -8.98
C LEU A 415 2.93 7.94 -10.11
N ASN A 416 3.16 7.43 -11.32
CA ASN A 416 2.20 7.44 -12.42
C ASN A 416 1.50 6.08 -12.62
N LEU A 417 1.81 5.07 -11.81
CA LEU A 417 1.10 3.79 -11.78
C LEU A 417 0.14 3.75 -10.59
N PRO A 418 -1.03 3.11 -10.74
CA PRO A 418 -1.91 2.84 -9.60
C PRO A 418 -1.27 1.78 -8.71
N PHE A 419 -0.99 2.09 -7.46
CA PHE A 419 -0.57 1.10 -6.47
C PHE A 419 -1.76 0.63 -5.64
N GLY A 420 -1.89 -0.67 -5.43
CA GLY A 420 -2.93 -1.23 -4.54
C GLY A 420 -3.39 -2.63 -4.93
N GLY A 421 -3.98 -3.32 -3.97
CA GLY A 421 -4.37 -4.71 -4.06
C GLY A 421 -5.63 -5.00 -4.87
N VAL A 422 -5.99 -6.29 -4.87
CA VAL A 422 -7.22 -6.83 -5.45
C VAL A 422 -7.80 -7.91 -4.54
N ASN A 423 -9.08 -7.80 -4.18
CA ASN A 423 -9.77 -8.69 -3.25
C ASN A 423 -9.04 -8.81 -1.89
N ASN A 424 -8.41 -9.95 -1.59
CA ASN A 424 -7.77 -10.20 -0.30
C ASN A 424 -6.53 -9.33 -0.05
N SER A 425 -5.91 -8.80 -1.10
CA SER A 425 -4.75 -7.89 -0.98
C SER A 425 -5.12 -6.41 -0.94
N GLY A 426 -6.40 -6.05 -1.16
CA GLY A 426 -6.83 -4.66 -1.03
C GLY A 426 -8.04 -4.27 -1.87
N ILE A 427 -8.48 -3.03 -1.66
CA ILE A 427 -9.58 -2.37 -2.37
C ILE A 427 -9.17 -0.91 -2.58
N GLY A 428 -9.32 -0.42 -3.79
CA GLY A 428 -8.89 0.93 -4.15
C GLY A 428 -7.45 0.99 -4.62
N LYS A 429 -6.95 2.19 -4.86
CA LYS A 429 -5.61 2.47 -5.36
C LYS A 429 -5.06 3.72 -4.70
N SER A 430 -3.75 3.82 -4.61
CA SER A 430 -3.01 4.93 -4.04
C SER A 430 -1.90 5.43 -4.98
N HIS A 431 -1.13 6.40 -4.54
CA HIS A 431 -0.06 7.12 -5.22
C HIS A 431 -0.49 8.09 -6.33
N GLY A 432 0.14 9.22 -6.34
CA GLY A 432 0.01 10.25 -7.38
C GLY A 432 -1.45 10.61 -7.68
N PHE A 433 -1.81 10.58 -8.95
CA PHE A 433 -3.20 10.86 -9.37
C PHE A 433 -4.21 9.89 -8.76
N TYR A 434 -3.87 8.62 -8.63
CA TYR A 434 -4.80 7.61 -8.10
C TYR A 434 -5.08 7.79 -6.62
N GLY A 435 -4.07 8.24 -5.84
CA GLY A 435 -4.27 8.68 -4.46
C GLY A 435 -5.17 9.91 -4.36
N PHE A 436 -4.91 10.95 -5.17
CA PHE A 436 -5.80 12.11 -5.27
C PHE A 436 -7.23 11.71 -5.61
N GLU A 437 -7.42 10.78 -6.55
CA GLU A 437 -8.73 10.26 -6.96
C GLU A 437 -9.42 9.47 -5.85
N ALA A 438 -8.69 8.63 -5.10
CA ALA A 438 -9.23 7.85 -3.96
C ALA A 438 -9.81 8.77 -2.87
N PHE A 439 -9.14 9.88 -2.59
CA PHE A 439 -9.59 10.89 -1.62
C PHE A 439 -10.56 11.94 -2.22
N SER A 440 -10.99 11.75 -3.46
CA SER A 440 -11.94 12.63 -4.15
C SER A 440 -13.25 11.93 -4.46
N HIS A 441 -14.34 12.69 -4.51
CA HIS A 441 -15.60 12.26 -5.12
C HIS A 441 -15.66 12.75 -6.57
N GLN A 442 -15.94 11.86 -7.50
CA GLN A 442 -16.13 12.17 -8.90
C GLN A 442 -17.59 12.58 -9.15
N ARG A 443 -17.85 13.87 -9.17
CA ARG A 443 -19.19 14.42 -9.44
C ARG A 443 -19.39 14.60 -10.92
N SER A 444 -20.40 13.92 -11.47
CA SER A 444 -20.87 14.15 -12.85
C SER A 444 -21.66 15.45 -12.91
N VAL A 445 -21.29 16.33 -13.87
CA VAL A 445 -22.00 17.58 -14.13
C VAL A 445 -22.41 17.60 -15.60
N LEU A 446 -23.71 17.54 -15.85
CA LEU A 446 -24.30 17.71 -17.18
C LEU A 446 -24.98 19.07 -17.21
N ARG A 447 -24.71 19.86 -18.25
CA ARG A 447 -25.39 21.11 -18.51
C ARG A 447 -26.04 21.04 -19.88
N GLU A 448 -27.33 21.19 -19.94
CA GLU A 448 -28.06 21.41 -21.18
C GLU A 448 -27.90 22.87 -21.62
N ARG A 449 -27.56 23.10 -22.87
CA ARG A 449 -27.53 24.42 -23.52
C ARG A 449 -28.73 24.59 -24.45
N PHE A 450 -28.94 23.59 -25.29
CA PHE A 450 -30.13 23.36 -26.08
C PHE A 450 -30.21 21.86 -26.34
N SER A 451 -31.38 21.29 -26.28
CA SER A 451 -31.55 19.86 -26.44
C SER A 451 -32.85 19.58 -27.21
N VAL A 452 -32.78 18.59 -28.04
CA VAL A 452 -33.97 18.04 -28.74
C VAL A 452 -34.64 16.92 -27.96
N VAL A 453 -34.18 16.61 -26.76
CA VAL A 453 -34.70 15.51 -25.94
C VAL A 453 -36.17 15.71 -25.58
N HIS A 454 -36.63 16.96 -25.50
CA HIS A 454 -38.04 17.28 -25.26
C HIS A 454 -38.97 16.73 -26.36
N TRP A 455 -38.47 16.46 -27.57
CA TRP A 455 -39.26 15.78 -28.65
C TRP A 455 -39.54 14.32 -28.31
N LEU A 456 -38.88 13.75 -27.33
CA LEU A 456 -39.08 12.39 -26.85
C LEU A 456 -40.04 12.32 -25.64
N TYR A 457 -40.53 13.48 -25.16
CA TYR A 457 -41.45 13.55 -24.03
C TYR A 457 -42.86 13.14 -24.42
N PRO A 458 -43.70 12.74 -23.43
CA PRO A 458 -45.11 12.46 -23.72
C PRO A 458 -45.85 13.68 -24.24
N PRO A 459 -46.91 13.49 -25.04
CA PRO A 459 -47.57 12.20 -25.34
C PRO A 459 -46.76 11.35 -26.34
N TYR A 460 -46.60 10.07 -26.05
CA TYR A 460 -45.81 9.11 -26.86
C TYR A 460 -46.54 8.72 -28.15
N THR A 461 -46.62 9.65 -29.07
CA THR A 461 -47.24 9.49 -30.40
C THR A 461 -46.42 8.54 -31.29
N GLY A 462 -46.97 8.13 -32.43
CA GLY A 462 -46.23 7.34 -33.43
C GLY A 462 -44.96 8.02 -33.95
N ARG A 463 -44.94 9.38 -33.96
CA ARG A 463 -43.73 10.16 -34.31
C ARG A 463 -42.64 9.99 -33.22
N VAL A 464 -43.01 10.09 -31.95
CA VAL A 464 -42.08 9.91 -30.80
C VAL A 464 -41.49 8.50 -30.82
N ARG A 465 -42.34 7.49 -31.08
CA ARG A 465 -41.85 6.08 -31.15
C ARG A 465 -40.87 5.88 -32.32
N ARG A 466 -41.11 6.48 -33.48
CA ARG A 466 -40.18 6.41 -34.62
C ARG A 466 -38.87 7.12 -34.29
N LEU A 467 -38.90 8.26 -33.63
CA LEU A 467 -37.73 9.02 -33.20
C LEU A 467 -36.90 8.23 -32.17
N ILE A 468 -37.52 7.61 -31.18
CA ILE A 468 -36.88 6.72 -30.24
C ILE A 468 -36.19 5.56 -30.95
N ASN A 469 -36.86 4.92 -31.90
CA ASN A 469 -36.29 3.82 -32.68
C ASN A 469 -35.09 4.27 -33.54
N LEU A 470 -35.12 5.47 -34.10
CA LEU A 470 -34.02 6.05 -34.84
C LEU A 470 -32.84 6.35 -33.90
N THR A 471 -33.09 7.02 -32.76
CA THR A 471 -32.08 7.33 -31.76
C THR A 471 -31.39 6.06 -31.24
N ARG A 472 -32.16 4.97 -31.03
CA ARG A 472 -31.62 3.67 -30.60
C ARG A 472 -30.59 3.07 -31.57
N ARG A 473 -30.73 3.35 -32.88
CA ARG A 473 -29.79 2.85 -33.90
C ARG A 473 -28.47 3.65 -33.94
N TRP A 474 -28.47 4.87 -33.43
CA TRP A 474 -27.35 5.81 -33.50
C TRP A 474 -26.83 6.25 -32.13
N ALA A 475 -27.31 5.64 -31.03
CA ALA A 475 -27.02 6.04 -29.68
C ALA A 475 -25.68 5.52 -29.12
N THR A 476 -24.82 4.95 -29.98
CA THR A 476 -23.45 4.48 -29.60
C THR A 476 -22.39 5.47 -30.05
#